data_e865235f402784497a85bbc76b9190a7
#
_entry.id   e865235f402784497a85bbc76b9190a7
#
_cell.length_a   1.000
_cell.length_b   1.000
_cell.length_c   1.000
_cell.angle_alpha   90.00
_cell.angle_beta   90.00
_cell.angle_gamma   90.00
#
_symmetry.space_group_name_H-M   'P 1'
#
loop_
_entity.id
_entity.type
_entity.pdbx_description
1 polymer ?
#
loop_
_entity_poly.entity_id
_entity_poly.type
_entity_poly.pdbx_seq_one_letter_code
_entity_poly.pdbx_strand_id
1 'polypeptide(L)'
;MTAGQVHESTRLESVVGKYIASRKSRRRRKPEQLAADKGYSVQRIRDWLSQRGIEPVIPHKDNEVARHDPCVWFDKITYRQRAVVEQCVGWLKENRRIGTRFEKLAVNFHGMLQLAMIKRYLRLLF
;
A
#
# COMPACT_ATOMS: atom_id res chain seq x y z
N MET A 1 -0.95 -13.32 3.93
CA MET A 1 -1.57 -12.60 5.07
C MET A 1 -0.67 -12.77 6.27
N THR A 2 -0.59 -11.75 7.12
CA THR A 2 0.21 -11.77 8.36
C THR A 2 -0.71 -11.81 9.57
N ALA A 3 -0.23 -12.38 10.68
CA ALA A 3 -0.91 -12.25 11.96
C ALA A 3 -1.04 -10.78 12.34
N GLY A 4 -2.14 -10.38 12.98
CA GLY A 4 -2.47 -8.97 13.26
C GLY A 4 -1.47 -8.23 14.16
N GLN A 5 -0.51 -8.94 14.76
CA GLN A 5 0.52 -8.39 15.63
C GLN A 5 1.81 -7.97 14.88
N VAL A 6 1.95 -8.37 13.60
CA VAL A 6 3.14 -8.03 12.82
C VAL A 6 3.00 -6.63 12.26
N HIS A 7 3.98 -5.76 12.55
CA HIS A 7 4.01 -4.39 12.03
C HIS A 7 4.03 -4.40 10.50
N GLU A 8 3.11 -3.69 9.88
CA GLU A 8 2.86 -3.73 8.42
C GLU A 8 4.09 -3.33 7.60
N SER A 9 4.94 -2.44 8.13
CA SER A 9 6.18 -2.00 7.46
C SER A 9 7.13 -3.15 7.11
N THR A 10 7.09 -4.28 7.85
CA THR A 10 7.93 -5.45 7.58
C THR A 10 7.54 -6.19 6.30
N ARG A 11 6.33 -5.96 5.79
CA ARG A 11 5.78 -6.65 4.62
C ARG A 11 5.77 -5.80 3.35
N LEU A 12 6.02 -4.50 3.45
CA LEU A 12 6.00 -3.59 2.30
C LEU A 12 6.92 -4.09 1.17
N GLU A 13 8.15 -4.42 1.49
CA GLU A 13 9.15 -4.88 0.51
C GLU A 13 8.67 -6.15 -0.21
N SER A 14 8.09 -7.10 0.52
CA SER A 14 7.55 -8.34 -0.06
C SER A 14 6.36 -8.06 -0.98
N VAL A 15 5.45 -7.16 -0.61
CA VAL A 15 4.26 -6.84 -1.39
C VAL A 15 4.65 -6.08 -2.66
N VAL A 16 5.45 -5.02 -2.54
CA VAL A 16 5.91 -4.22 -3.67
C VAL A 16 6.82 -5.04 -4.59
N GLY A 17 7.69 -5.87 -4.02
CA GLY A 17 8.57 -6.76 -4.78
C GLY A 17 7.77 -7.76 -5.62
N LYS A 18 6.72 -8.39 -5.06
CA LYS A 18 5.82 -9.26 -5.80
C LYS A 18 5.06 -8.53 -6.90
N TYR A 19 4.61 -7.30 -6.64
CA TYR A 19 3.97 -6.47 -7.66
C TYR A 19 4.92 -6.19 -8.83
N ILE A 20 6.17 -5.81 -8.54
CA ILE A 20 7.19 -5.57 -9.56
C ILE A 20 7.52 -6.85 -10.33
N ALA A 21 7.67 -7.99 -9.65
CA ALA A 21 7.98 -9.28 -10.26
C ALA A 21 6.83 -9.83 -11.13
N SER A 22 5.57 -9.57 -10.74
CA SER A 22 4.39 -10.01 -11.50
C SER A 22 4.20 -9.29 -12.85
N ARG A 23 5.08 -8.34 -13.17
CA ARG A 23 5.06 -7.50 -14.39
C ARG A 23 5.48 -8.23 -15.68
N LYS A 24 5.22 -9.50 -15.84
CA LYS A 24 5.49 -10.22 -17.11
C LYS A 24 4.76 -9.63 -18.35
N SER A 25 3.81 -8.73 -18.13
CA SER A 25 3.13 -8.00 -19.21
C SER A 25 3.81 -6.66 -19.47
N ARG A 26 4.19 -6.38 -20.71
CA ARG A 26 4.77 -5.12 -21.21
C ARG A 26 3.94 -3.86 -20.89
N ARG A 27 2.67 -4.01 -20.48
CA ARG A 27 1.73 -2.91 -20.22
C ARG A 27 1.84 -2.32 -18.81
N ARG A 28 2.44 -3.00 -17.85
CA ARG A 28 2.54 -2.49 -16.47
C ARG A 28 3.89 -1.82 -16.25
N ARG A 29 3.91 -0.51 -16.13
CA ARG A 29 5.11 0.25 -15.78
C ARG A 29 5.43 0.07 -14.30
N LYS A 30 6.70 0.13 -13.94
CA LYS A 30 7.16 0.25 -12.56
C LYS A 30 6.56 1.54 -11.97
N PRO A 31 6.08 1.56 -10.72
CA PRO A 31 5.64 2.81 -10.09
C PRO A 31 6.84 3.77 -10.00
N GLU A 32 6.61 5.03 -10.33
CA GLU A 32 7.61 6.09 -10.20
C GLU A 32 7.71 6.55 -8.76
N GLN A 33 6.57 6.61 -8.06
CA GLN A 33 6.45 7.06 -6.68
C GLN A 33 5.64 6.06 -5.85
N LEU A 34 5.91 6.00 -4.55
CA LEU A 34 5.14 5.21 -3.59
C LEU A 34 4.81 6.07 -2.38
N ALA A 35 3.51 6.38 -2.24
CA ALA A 35 3.00 7.10 -1.07
C ALA A 35 2.59 6.11 0.03
N ALA A 36 3.08 6.35 1.25
CA ALA A 36 2.70 5.58 2.43
C ALA A 36 2.62 6.49 3.67
N ASP A 37 2.05 5.99 4.76
CA ASP A 37 1.90 6.75 6.00
C ASP A 37 3.20 6.81 6.84
N LYS A 38 3.17 7.59 7.93
CA LYS A 38 4.30 7.72 8.88
C LYS A 38 4.77 6.38 9.48
N GLY A 39 3.92 5.36 9.52
CA GLY A 39 4.28 4.03 10.02
C GLY A 39 5.34 3.34 9.17
N TYR A 40 5.45 3.72 7.90
CA TYR A 40 6.45 3.22 6.97
C TYR A 40 7.71 4.09 6.90
N SER A 41 7.82 5.13 7.73
CA SER A 41 9.00 6.02 7.80
C SER A 41 10.18 5.31 8.47
N VAL A 42 10.73 4.31 7.80
CA VAL A 42 11.94 3.60 8.22
C VAL A 42 12.98 3.77 7.12
N GLN A 43 14.20 4.17 7.49
CA GLN A 43 15.28 4.43 6.53
C GLN A 43 15.50 3.25 5.58
N ARG A 44 15.47 2.02 6.10
CA ARG A 44 15.57 0.79 5.31
C ARG A 44 14.56 0.75 4.14
N ILE A 45 13.31 1.19 4.38
CA ILE A 45 12.26 1.19 3.35
C ILE A 45 12.56 2.25 2.29
N ARG A 46 13.00 3.44 2.69
CA ARG A 46 13.39 4.52 1.77
C ARG A 46 14.54 4.08 0.88
N ASP A 47 15.58 3.51 1.45
CA ASP A 47 16.75 3.01 0.73
C ASP A 47 16.35 1.90 -0.24
N TRP A 48 15.51 0.97 0.21
CA TRP A 48 15.02 -0.14 -0.62
C TRP A 48 14.20 0.33 -1.84
N LEU A 49 13.37 1.36 -1.67
CA LEU A 49 12.60 1.99 -2.76
C LEU A 49 13.52 2.75 -3.71
N SER A 50 14.43 3.58 -3.18
CA SER A 50 15.36 4.39 -3.96
C SER A 50 16.29 3.53 -4.81
N GLN A 51 16.82 2.41 -4.28
CA GLN A 51 17.63 1.44 -5.04
C GLN A 51 16.89 0.86 -6.25
N ARG A 52 15.55 0.86 -6.18
CA ARG A 52 14.69 0.40 -7.29
C ARG A 52 14.20 1.54 -8.16
N GLY A 53 14.68 2.77 -7.92
CA GLY A 53 14.26 3.98 -8.61
C GLY A 53 12.75 4.25 -8.43
N ILE A 54 12.25 4.02 -7.21
CA ILE A 54 10.90 4.38 -6.78
C ILE A 54 11.05 5.48 -5.75
N GLU A 55 10.48 6.64 -6.00
CA GLU A 55 10.52 7.75 -5.07
C GLU A 55 9.60 7.51 -3.86
N PRO A 56 10.13 7.51 -2.62
CA PRO A 56 9.31 7.32 -1.43
C PRO A 56 8.62 8.62 -1.01
N VAL A 57 7.31 8.72 -1.18
CA VAL A 57 6.49 9.85 -0.70
C VAL A 57 5.92 9.48 0.67
N ILE A 58 6.77 9.43 1.67
CA ILE A 58 6.47 9.02 3.04
C ILE A 58 6.83 10.16 3.99
N PRO A 59 5.91 10.67 4.81
CA PRO A 59 6.25 11.71 5.77
C PRO A 59 7.20 11.17 6.85
N HIS A 60 8.07 12.02 7.35
CA HIS A 60 8.94 11.69 8.48
C HIS A 60 8.15 11.67 9.78
N LYS A 61 8.58 10.86 10.73
CA LYS A 61 8.08 10.92 12.11
C LYS A 61 8.61 12.18 12.78
N ASP A 62 7.89 12.69 13.77
CA ASP A 62 8.22 13.94 14.43
C ASP A 62 9.59 13.89 15.14
N ASN A 63 10.01 12.71 15.61
CA ASN A 63 11.34 12.46 16.16
C ASN A 63 12.45 12.29 15.10
N GLU A 64 12.11 12.15 13.83
CA GLU A 64 13.03 12.04 12.71
C GLU A 64 13.25 13.39 12.02
N VAL A 65 12.28 14.31 12.11
CA VAL A 65 12.31 15.63 11.44
C VAL A 65 13.54 16.45 11.86
N ALA A 66 13.97 16.35 13.13
CA ALA A 66 15.16 17.05 13.63
C ALA A 66 16.49 16.56 13.02
N ARG A 67 16.51 15.41 12.35
CA ARG A 67 17.71 14.80 11.74
C ARG A 67 17.77 14.98 10.23
N HIS A 68 16.74 15.51 9.62
CA HIS A 68 16.66 15.68 8.17
C HIS A 68 16.78 17.15 7.78
N ASP A 69 17.49 17.36 6.69
CA ASP A 69 17.66 18.67 6.08
C ASP A 69 16.28 19.28 5.77
N PRO A 70 15.97 20.51 6.23
CA PRO A 70 14.71 21.18 5.94
C PRO A 70 14.45 21.40 4.44
N CYS A 71 15.46 21.23 3.61
CA CYS A 71 15.35 21.31 2.14
C CYS A 71 14.78 20.08 1.45
N VAL A 72 14.49 18.99 2.15
CA VAL A 72 13.87 17.82 1.51
C VAL A 72 12.41 18.14 1.21
N TRP A 73 12.15 18.46 -0.07
CA TRP A 73 10.81 18.75 -0.55
C TRP A 73 9.92 17.52 -0.40
N PHE A 74 8.80 17.69 0.30
CA PHE A 74 7.78 16.65 0.47
C PHE A 74 6.60 16.92 -0.45
N ASP A 75 6.33 16.01 -1.39
CA ASP A 75 5.21 16.13 -2.33
C ASP A 75 3.87 15.88 -1.61
N LYS A 76 3.29 16.98 -1.12
CA LYS A 76 1.97 16.97 -0.47
C LYS A 76 0.84 16.60 -1.43
N ILE A 77 0.98 16.88 -2.72
CA ILE A 77 -0.05 16.61 -3.73
C ILE A 77 -0.16 15.11 -3.94
N THR A 78 0.96 14.47 -4.26
CA THR A 78 1.03 13.01 -4.40
C THR A 78 0.63 12.30 -3.10
N TYR A 79 1.03 12.82 -1.94
CA TYR A 79 0.65 12.24 -0.65
C TYR A 79 -0.87 12.27 -0.41
N ARG A 80 -1.57 13.33 -0.80
CA ARG A 80 -3.04 13.41 -0.69
C ARG A 80 -3.75 12.33 -1.50
N GLN A 81 -3.18 11.89 -2.61
CA GLN A 81 -3.75 10.81 -3.43
C GLN A 81 -3.80 9.48 -2.68
N ARG A 82 -3.10 9.33 -1.57
CA ARG A 82 -3.20 8.16 -0.67
C ARG A 82 -4.64 7.90 -0.19
N ALA A 83 -5.49 8.92 -0.15
CA ALA A 83 -6.90 8.78 0.21
C ALA A 83 -7.63 7.74 -0.64
N VAL A 84 -7.17 7.46 -1.87
CA VAL A 84 -7.70 6.40 -2.74
C VAL A 84 -7.62 5.03 -2.07
N VAL A 85 -6.54 4.76 -1.32
CA VAL A 85 -6.37 3.48 -0.59
C VAL A 85 -7.42 3.37 0.51
N GLU A 86 -7.67 4.45 1.25
CA GLU A 86 -8.67 4.49 2.32
C GLU A 86 -10.08 4.27 1.76
N GLN A 87 -10.39 4.91 0.63
CA GLN A 87 -11.65 4.70 -0.09
C GLN A 87 -11.79 3.25 -0.55
N CYS A 88 -10.74 2.66 -1.13
CA CYS A 88 -10.75 1.26 -1.58
C CYS A 88 -11.00 0.30 -0.40
N VAL A 89 -10.33 0.50 0.72
CA VAL A 89 -10.54 -0.29 1.93
C VAL A 89 -11.95 -0.09 2.48
N GLY A 90 -12.47 1.14 2.46
CA GLY A 90 -13.86 1.45 2.83
C GLY A 90 -14.86 0.62 2.03
N TRP A 91 -14.74 0.64 0.71
CA TRP A 91 -15.62 -0.15 -0.18
C TRP A 91 -15.53 -1.66 0.06
N LEU A 92 -14.34 -2.18 0.31
CA LEU A 92 -14.17 -3.60 0.63
C LEU A 92 -14.89 -3.96 1.95
N LYS A 93 -14.83 -3.06 2.94
CA LYS A 93 -15.49 -3.25 4.24
C LYS A 93 -17.02 -3.18 4.19
N GLU A 94 -17.62 -2.57 3.14
CA GLU A 94 -19.07 -2.64 2.90
C GLU A 94 -19.54 -4.09 2.76
N ASN A 95 -18.66 -4.99 2.32
CA ASN A 95 -18.95 -6.42 2.35
C ASN A 95 -18.77 -6.94 3.78
N ARG A 96 -19.87 -7.17 4.49
CA ARG A 96 -19.92 -7.54 5.91
C ARG A 96 -18.90 -8.60 6.31
N ARG A 97 -18.76 -9.68 5.53
CA ARG A 97 -17.83 -10.77 5.81
C ARG A 97 -16.35 -10.34 5.77
N ILE A 98 -16.02 -9.34 4.94
CA ILE A 98 -14.67 -8.77 4.86
C ILE A 98 -14.45 -7.81 6.04
N GLY A 99 -15.42 -6.94 6.30
CA GLY A 99 -15.35 -5.97 7.39
C GLY A 99 -15.21 -6.62 8.77
N THR A 100 -15.93 -7.71 9.02
CA THR A 100 -15.90 -8.44 10.29
C THR A 100 -14.80 -9.52 10.36
N ARG A 101 -14.03 -9.71 9.29
CA ARG A 101 -13.04 -10.82 9.19
C ARG A 101 -13.63 -12.17 9.57
N PHE A 102 -14.84 -12.45 9.11
CA PHE A 102 -15.56 -13.69 9.44
C PHE A 102 -14.77 -14.95 9.05
N GLU A 103 -14.07 -14.90 7.91
CA GLU A 103 -13.26 -16.01 7.44
C GLU A 103 -11.90 -16.07 8.17
N LYS A 104 -11.65 -17.17 8.85
CA LYS A 104 -10.38 -17.42 9.56
C LYS A 104 -9.28 -17.96 8.65
N LEU A 105 -9.66 -18.70 7.60
CA LEU A 105 -8.72 -19.25 6.63
C LEU A 105 -8.26 -18.17 5.64
N ALA A 106 -6.95 -17.97 5.56
CA ALA A 106 -6.35 -16.95 4.70
C ALA A 106 -6.73 -17.11 3.21
N VAL A 107 -6.84 -18.36 2.74
CA VAL A 107 -7.22 -18.66 1.35
C VAL A 107 -8.65 -18.20 1.05
N ASN A 108 -9.60 -18.54 1.93
CA ASN A 108 -11.01 -18.15 1.78
C ASN A 108 -11.16 -16.62 1.85
N PHE A 109 -10.48 -15.98 2.82
CA PHE A 109 -10.50 -14.52 2.94
C PHE A 109 -9.94 -13.84 1.69
N HIS A 110 -8.87 -14.38 1.11
CA HIS A 110 -8.32 -13.88 -0.14
C HIS A 110 -9.29 -14.02 -1.32
N GLY A 111 -9.95 -15.17 -1.45
CA GLY A 111 -10.99 -15.39 -2.45
C GLY A 111 -12.15 -14.40 -2.32
N MET A 112 -12.58 -14.11 -1.09
CA MET A 112 -13.64 -13.11 -0.84
C MET A 112 -13.21 -11.69 -1.20
N LEU A 113 -11.96 -11.31 -0.95
CA LEU A 113 -11.42 -10.03 -1.40
C LEU A 113 -11.44 -9.92 -2.92
N GLN A 114 -11.04 -10.98 -3.64
CA GLN A 114 -11.08 -11.01 -5.10
C GLN A 114 -12.51 -10.86 -5.63
N LEU A 115 -13.48 -11.59 -5.07
CA LEU A 115 -14.88 -11.48 -5.47
C LEU A 115 -15.46 -10.07 -5.21
N ALA A 116 -15.11 -9.45 -4.08
CA ALA A 116 -15.54 -8.09 -3.77
C ALA A 116 -14.97 -7.06 -4.75
N MET A 117 -13.70 -7.24 -5.16
CA MET A 117 -13.08 -6.40 -6.18
C MET A 117 -13.74 -6.57 -7.54
N ILE A 118 -14.02 -7.81 -7.97
CA ILE A 118 -14.73 -8.09 -9.22
C ILE A 118 -16.12 -7.45 -9.20
N LYS A 119 -16.90 -7.66 -8.12
CA LYS A 119 -18.20 -7.02 -7.94
C LYS A 119 -18.12 -5.49 -8.08
N ARG A 120 -17.12 -4.86 -7.47
CA ARG A 120 -16.91 -3.42 -7.59
C ARG A 120 -16.60 -2.98 -9.01
N TYR A 121 -15.74 -3.75 -9.69
CA TYR A 121 -15.39 -3.48 -11.08
C TYR A 121 -16.61 -3.54 -12.01
N LEU A 122 -17.44 -4.57 -11.85
CA LEU A 122 -18.67 -4.71 -12.63
C LEU A 122 -19.64 -3.54 -12.40
N ARG A 123 -19.79 -3.07 -11.15
CA ARG A 123 -20.61 -1.88 -10.85
C ARG A 123 -20.11 -0.57 -11.46
N LEU A 124 -18.86 -0.50 -11.88
CA LEU A 124 -18.32 0.67 -12.56
C LEU A 124 -18.49 0.59 -14.08
N LEU A 125 -18.80 -0.60 -14.60
CA LEU A 125 -19.00 -0.84 -16.04
C LEU A 125 -20.47 -0.79 -16.43
N PHE A 126 -21.38 -1.02 -15.48
CA PHE A 126 -22.84 -1.05 -15.66
C PHE A 126 -23.54 -0.16 -14.63
#